data_cac0d58bea83073de9675820b14ce1bd
#
_entry.id   cac0d58bea83073de9675820b14ce1bd
#
_cell.length_a   1.000
_cell.length_b   1.000
_cell.length_c   1.000
_cell.angle_alpha   90.00
_cell.angle_beta   90.00
_cell.angle_gamma   90.00
#
_symmetry.space_group_name_H-M   'P 1'
#
loop_
_entity.id
_entity.type
_entity.pdbx_description
1 polymer ?
#
loop_
_entity_poly.entity_id
_entity_poly.type
_entity_poly.pdbx_seq_one_letter_code
_entity_poly.pdbx_strand_id
1 'polypeptide(L)'
;MKLRTFTALLLAAIMLFALSACGSQAADDSSNDQQQEQQDTTTNESNEFRVGMECAYAPSNWQESEATDTNVPVENVAGAYAEGYDVQIAKIIADQLGKDLVIVKLSWDGLIDALNQGQIDAIIAGMMDTAERRESINFSEPYKETTYGMMVLAGSPYENATSIQDFSGAAVLGQQGTALDDVIDQIEGVDHLSPVGSVPD
;
A
#
# COMPACT_ATOMS: atom_id res chain seq x y z
N MET A 1 -26.24 -26.59 -42.21
CA MET A 1 -25.74 -26.49 -43.58
C MET A 1 -25.79 -25.02 -44.00
N LYS A 2 -24.60 -24.44 -44.30
CA LYS A 2 -24.38 -23.18 -45.04
C LYS A 2 -24.96 -21.88 -44.51
N LEU A 3 -24.13 -21.08 -43.79
CA LEU A 3 -23.77 -19.70 -44.17
C LEU A 3 -22.69 -19.17 -43.20
N ARG A 4 -21.47 -19.53 -43.43
CA ARG A 4 -20.26 -18.91 -42.88
C ARG A 4 -19.43 -18.46 -44.05
N THR A 5 -18.87 -17.29 -44.02
CA THR A 5 -18.05 -16.59 -45.03
C THR A 5 -18.82 -15.45 -45.69
N PHE A 6 -18.63 -14.24 -45.13
CA PHE A 6 -18.54 -12.99 -45.86
C PHE A 6 -18.52 -11.83 -44.86
N THR A 7 -17.38 -11.58 -44.21
CA THR A 7 -17.03 -10.26 -43.64
C THR A 7 -15.55 -10.25 -43.23
N ALA A 8 -14.70 -10.44 -44.20
CA ALA A 8 -13.26 -10.22 -44.07
C ALA A 8 -12.72 -9.65 -45.35
N LEU A 9 -13.04 -8.39 -45.68
CA LEU A 9 -12.42 -7.66 -46.79
C LEU A 9 -12.97 -6.22 -46.83
N LEU A 10 -12.60 -5.39 -45.88
CA LEU A 10 -12.84 -3.93 -46.00
C LEU A 10 -12.12 -3.14 -44.88
N LEU A 11 -10.80 -3.30 -44.76
CA LEU A 11 -9.95 -2.43 -43.91
C LEU A 11 -8.48 -2.49 -44.36
N ALA A 12 -8.25 -2.21 -45.63
CA ALA A 12 -6.91 -2.03 -46.16
C ALA A 12 -6.94 -1.07 -47.37
N ALA A 13 -7.27 0.18 -47.14
CA ALA A 13 -7.08 1.23 -48.16
C ALA A 13 -7.32 2.63 -47.56
N ILE A 14 -6.50 3.12 -46.65
CA ILE A 14 -6.28 4.56 -46.38
C ILE A 14 -4.91 4.69 -45.71
N MET A 15 -3.85 4.57 -46.49
CA MET A 15 -2.51 5.07 -46.14
C MET A 15 -1.68 5.17 -47.42
N LEU A 16 -1.96 6.20 -48.22
CA LEU A 16 -1.09 6.61 -49.32
C LEU A 16 -1.65 7.92 -49.85
N PHE A 17 -1.16 9.06 -49.29
CA PHE A 17 -1.09 10.31 -50.03
C PHE A 17 -0.52 11.39 -49.08
N ALA A 18 0.78 11.65 -49.17
CA ALA A 18 1.35 12.98 -49.04
C ALA A 18 2.88 12.93 -49.13
N LEU A 19 3.37 12.79 -50.34
CA LEU A 19 4.74 13.13 -50.71
C LEU A 19 4.63 13.87 -52.03
N SER A 20 4.75 15.17 -52.00
CA SER A 20 5.30 16.00 -53.09
C SER A 20 5.08 17.47 -52.79
N ALA A 21 6.13 18.19 -52.42
CA ALA A 21 6.40 19.51 -52.97
C ALA A 21 7.87 19.85 -52.72
N CYS A 22 8.65 19.62 -53.71
CA CYS A 22 10.00 20.15 -53.88
C CYS A 22 9.82 21.52 -54.56
N GLY A 23 10.57 22.54 -54.11
CA GLY A 23 10.59 23.88 -54.75
C GLY A 23 11.69 24.70 -54.16
N SER A 24 12.74 24.90 -54.91
CA SER A 24 14.08 25.40 -54.79
C SER A 24 14.26 26.89 -54.52
N GLN A 25 15.46 27.23 -53.95
CA GLN A 25 16.29 28.46 -54.14
C GLN A 25 15.96 29.65 -53.23
N ALA A 26 16.90 30.33 -52.53
CA ALA A 26 18.33 30.58 -52.69
C ALA A 26 18.90 31.11 -51.35
N ALA A 27 20.21 31.08 -51.24
CA ALA A 27 21.10 31.50 -50.19
C ALA A 27 20.87 32.89 -49.58
N ASP A 28 21.01 33.03 -48.26
CA ASP A 28 22.03 33.92 -47.68
C ASP A 28 22.23 33.66 -46.18
N ASP A 29 23.45 33.54 -45.82
CA ASP A 29 24.28 33.71 -44.65
C ASP A 29 23.64 34.21 -43.35
N SER A 30 23.91 33.50 -42.27
CA SER A 30 24.36 33.95 -40.94
C SER A 30 23.68 33.23 -39.74
N SER A 31 24.59 32.68 -38.93
CA SER A 31 24.47 32.45 -37.48
C SER A 31 23.59 31.30 -36.99
N ASN A 32 24.29 30.27 -36.76
CA ASN A 32 24.16 29.20 -35.81
C ASN A 32 23.68 29.70 -34.42
N ASP A 33 22.46 29.35 -34.07
CA ASP A 33 22.04 29.23 -32.70
C ASP A 33 21.15 27.96 -32.59
N GLN A 34 21.83 26.83 -32.37
CA GLN A 34 21.17 25.63 -31.92
C GLN A 34 20.76 25.87 -30.46
N GLN A 35 19.58 26.42 -30.25
CA GLN A 35 18.88 26.24 -28.99
C GLN A 35 18.48 24.76 -28.91
N GLN A 36 19.34 24.03 -28.23
CA GLN A 36 19.03 22.73 -27.66
C GLN A 36 17.91 23.01 -26.64
N GLU A 37 16.66 22.79 -27.02
CA GLU A 37 15.58 22.65 -26.04
C GLU A 37 15.97 21.49 -25.12
N GLN A 38 16.58 21.86 -24.03
CA GLN A 38 16.78 21.03 -22.87
C GLN A 38 15.36 20.80 -22.34
N GLN A 39 14.80 19.65 -22.70
CA GLN A 39 13.56 19.16 -22.15
C GLN A 39 13.83 18.93 -20.66
N ASP A 40 13.56 19.98 -19.88
CA ASP A 40 13.54 19.93 -18.43
C ASP A 40 12.40 18.98 -18.04
N THR A 41 12.73 17.71 -17.89
CA THR A 41 11.87 16.76 -17.22
C THR A 41 11.87 17.11 -15.73
N THR A 42 11.21 18.20 -15.39
CA THR A 42 10.71 18.40 -14.03
C THR A 42 9.70 17.29 -13.79
N THR A 43 10.19 16.17 -13.23
CA THR A 43 9.35 15.30 -12.44
C THR A 43 8.74 16.20 -11.37
N ASN A 44 7.46 16.54 -11.48
CA ASN A 44 6.68 17.07 -10.39
C ASN A 44 6.67 15.99 -9.30
N GLU A 45 7.72 15.91 -8.51
CA GLU A 45 7.66 15.15 -7.26
C GLU A 45 6.56 15.80 -6.43
N SER A 46 5.51 15.04 -6.16
CA SER A 46 4.44 15.54 -5.31
C SER A 46 5.06 15.90 -3.96
N ASN A 47 4.66 17.03 -3.38
CA ASN A 47 5.13 17.41 -2.04
C ASN A 47 4.53 16.53 -0.94
N GLU A 48 3.82 15.48 -1.31
CA GLU A 48 3.15 14.56 -0.42
C GLU A 48 4.07 13.42 0.02
N PHE A 49 3.88 12.97 1.25
CA PHE A 49 4.35 11.70 1.76
C PHE A 49 3.12 10.83 2.05
N ARG A 50 2.85 9.90 1.15
CA ARG A 50 1.66 9.05 1.17
C ARG A 50 1.93 7.79 1.96
N VAL A 51 1.24 7.63 3.09
CA VAL A 51 1.43 6.51 4.00
C VAL A 51 0.21 5.62 4.03
N GLY A 52 0.40 4.34 3.71
CA GLY A 52 -0.63 3.31 3.79
C GLY A 52 -0.72 2.70 5.19
N MET A 53 -1.95 2.57 5.69
CA MET A 53 -2.26 1.85 6.93
C MET A 53 -3.69 1.33 6.90
N GLU A 54 -4.01 0.38 7.78
CA GLU A 54 -5.32 -0.26 7.84
C GLU A 54 -6.36 0.63 8.53
N CYS A 55 -5.93 1.47 9.47
CA CYS A 55 -6.78 2.27 10.34
C CYS A 55 -7.83 1.43 11.11
N ALA A 56 -7.44 0.23 11.52
CA ALA A 56 -8.29 -0.73 12.24
C ALA A 56 -7.53 -1.47 13.36
N TYR A 57 -6.34 -1.00 13.74
CA TYR A 57 -5.45 -1.68 14.68
C TYR A 57 -5.02 -0.76 15.84
N ALA A 58 -5.95 -0.52 16.78
CA ALA A 58 -5.66 0.26 17.99
C ALA A 58 -4.69 -0.51 18.92
N PRO A 59 -3.77 0.16 19.63
CA PRO A 59 -3.50 1.60 19.66
C PRO A 59 -2.45 2.03 18.62
N SER A 60 -2.12 1.19 17.65
CA SER A 60 -1.13 1.49 16.62
C SER A 60 -1.67 2.44 15.56
N ASN A 61 -2.79 2.09 14.93
CA ASN A 61 -3.50 2.95 13.98
C ASN A 61 -4.99 2.58 13.97
N TRP A 62 -5.87 3.55 14.15
CA TRP A 62 -7.31 3.34 14.07
C TRP A 62 -8.02 4.56 13.50
N GLN A 63 -9.29 4.39 13.14
CA GLN A 63 -10.11 5.44 12.55
C GLN A 63 -10.99 6.12 13.58
N GLU A 64 -11.00 7.46 13.54
CA GLU A 64 -11.91 8.34 14.28
C GLU A 64 -12.85 9.08 13.32
N SER A 65 -13.98 9.54 13.84
CA SER A 65 -14.97 10.34 13.09
C SER A 65 -14.86 11.84 13.35
N GLU A 66 -14.05 12.25 14.32
CA GLU A 66 -13.90 13.64 14.72
C GLU A 66 -12.42 14.06 14.62
N ALA A 67 -12.20 15.30 14.14
CA ALA A 67 -10.87 15.88 14.10
C ALA A 67 -10.36 16.19 15.51
N THR A 68 -9.11 15.91 15.76
CA THR A 68 -8.37 16.28 16.98
C THR A 68 -7.05 16.96 16.63
N ASP A 69 -6.29 17.41 17.64
CA ASP A 69 -4.96 17.98 17.43
C ASP A 69 -3.91 16.91 17.07
N THR A 70 -4.22 15.65 17.27
CA THR A 70 -3.28 14.53 17.10
C THR A 70 -3.52 13.70 15.85
N ASN A 71 -4.77 13.56 15.40
CA ASN A 71 -5.11 12.74 14.25
C ASN A 71 -4.90 13.45 12.89
N VAL A 72 -4.97 12.69 11.81
CA VAL A 72 -4.76 13.16 10.43
C VAL A 72 -5.94 12.72 9.57
N PRO A 73 -6.48 13.57 8.68
CA PRO A 73 -7.53 13.15 7.77
C PRO A 73 -7.09 11.94 6.93
N VAL A 74 -8.01 10.99 6.73
CA VAL A 74 -7.82 9.88 5.81
C VAL A 74 -8.26 10.31 4.42
N GLU A 75 -7.33 10.34 3.45
CA GLU A 75 -7.57 10.93 2.13
C GLU A 75 -8.73 10.26 1.38
N ASN A 76 -8.78 8.95 1.41
CA ASN A 76 -9.75 8.15 0.64
C ASN A 76 -11.02 7.77 1.41
N VAL A 77 -11.23 8.32 2.63
CA VAL A 77 -12.44 8.09 3.44
C VAL A 77 -12.98 9.42 3.97
N ALA A 78 -14.03 9.93 3.35
CA ALA A 78 -14.61 11.22 3.71
C ALA A 78 -15.05 11.28 5.19
N GLY A 79 -14.59 12.30 5.92
CA GLY A 79 -14.93 12.51 7.33
C GLY A 79 -14.27 11.54 8.32
N ALA A 80 -13.28 10.78 7.85
CA ALA A 80 -12.49 9.91 8.70
C ALA A 80 -11.13 10.52 9.01
N TYR A 81 -10.60 10.19 10.19
CA TYR A 81 -9.30 10.61 10.67
C TYR A 81 -8.55 9.39 11.19
N ALA A 82 -7.26 9.31 10.88
CA ALA A 82 -6.38 8.27 11.41
C ALA A 82 -5.73 8.76 12.71
N GLU A 83 -5.77 7.95 13.74
CA GLU A 83 -5.18 8.21 15.05
C GLU A 83 -4.27 7.02 15.42
N GLY A 84 -3.30 7.26 16.31
CA GLY A 84 -2.48 6.22 16.91
C GLY A 84 -0.97 6.43 16.78
N TYR A 85 -0.24 5.46 17.34
CA TYR A 85 1.22 5.50 17.39
C TYR A 85 1.85 5.58 15.99
N ASP A 86 1.38 4.77 15.05
CA ASP A 86 1.89 4.74 13.67
C ASP A 86 1.66 6.09 12.96
N VAL A 87 0.53 6.76 13.25
CA VAL A 87 0.22 8.09 12.71
C VAL A 87 1.21 9.14 13.25
N GLN A 88 1.59 9.06 14.53
CA GLN A 88 2.59 9.98 15.09
C GLN A 88 3.97 9.75 14.48
N ILE A 89 4.36 8.50 14.23
CA ILE A 89 5.60 8.17 13.51
C ILE A 89 5.55 8.73 12.07
N ALA A 90 4.44 8.55 11.38
CA ALA A 90 4.26 9.09 10.02
C ALA A 90 4.40 10.62 9.98
N LYS A 91 3.81 11.34 10.97
CA LYS A 91 3.96 12.80 11.10
C LYS A 91 5.43 13.21 11.28
N ILE A 92 6.15 12.55 12.17
CA ILE A 92 7.58 12.84 12.42
C ILE A 92 8.40 12.64 11.15
N ILE A 93 8.15 11.57 10.40
CA ILE A 93 8.87 11.28 9.16
C ILE A 93 8.53 12.33 8.09
N ALA A 94 7.27 12.65 7.90
CA ALA A 94 6.83 13.68 6.94
C ALA A 94 7.48 15.04 7.25
N ASP A 95 7.47 15.46 8.52
CA ASP A 95 8.11 16.69 8.98
C ASP A 95 9.62 16.72 8.69
N GLN A 96 10.32 15.60 8.92
CA GLN A 96 11.75 15.48 8.62
C GLN A 96 12.05 15.50 7.12
N LEU A 97 11.13 15.00 6.31
CA LEU A 97 11.24 15.03 4.85
C LEU A 97 10.82 16.40 4.26
N GLY A 98 10.20 17.28 5.06
CA GLY A 98 9.60 18.53 4.60
C GLY A 98 8.43 18.32 3.64
N LYS A 99 7.68 17.21 3.82
CA LYS A 99 6.55 16.82 2.98
C LYS A 99 5.23 16.88 3.73
N ASP A 100 4.14 17.02 2.98
CA ASP A 100 2.78 16.98 3.50
C ASP A 100 2.36 15.52 3.71
N LEU A 101 1.98 15.15 4.93
CA LEU A 101 1.53 13.79 5.24
C LEU A 101 0.14 13.53 4.67
N VAL A 102 0.02 12.46 3.91
CA VAL A 102 -1.25 11.93 3.39
C VAL A 102 -1.45 10.49 3.89
N ILE A 103 -2.51 10.25 4.65
CA ILE A 103 -2.86 8.90 5.10
C ILE A 103 -3.85 8.27 4.12
N VAL A 104 -3.50 7.08 3.63
CA VAL A 104 -4.33 6.27 2.72
C VAL A 104 -4.76 5.00 3.45
N LYS A 105 -6.05 4.84 3.69
CA LYS A 105 -6.62 3.64 4.30
C LYS A 105 -6.72 2.53 3.26
N LEU A 106 -6.10 1.39 3.56
CA LEU A 106 -6.09 0.21 2.71
C LEU A 106 -6.40 -1.04 3.55
N SER A 107 -6.88 -2.10 2.90
CA SER A 107 -6.88 -3.41 3.55
C SER A 107 -5.45 -3.89 3.80
N TRP A 108 -5.26 -4.69 4.84
CA TRP A 108 -3.94 -5.25 5.16
C TRP A 108 -3.28 -5.92 3.95
N ASP A 109 -4.01 -6.80 3.27
CA ASP A 109 -3.50 -7.55 2.10
C ASP A 109 -3.15 -6.65 0.90
N GLY A 110 -3.71 -5.44 0.84
CA GLY A 110 -3.45 -4.49 -0.25
C GLY A 110 -2.24 -3.58 -0.05
N LEU A 111 -1.66 -3.53 1.16
CA LEU A 111 -0.61 -2.56 1.50
C LEU A 111 0.66 -2.74 0.66
N ILE A 112 1.16 -3.97 0.55
CA ILE A 112 2.40 -4.28 -0.19
C ILE A 112 2.21 -4.01 -1.69
N ASP A 113 1.06 -4.38 -2.23
CA ASP A 113 0.75 -4.13 -3.64
C ASP A 113 0.65 -2.63 -3.94
N ALA A 114 0.01 -1.86 -3.06
CA ALA A 114 -0.10 -0.40 -3.20
C ALA A 114 1.28 0.28 -3.15
N LEU A 115 2.19 -0.18 -2.28
CA LEU A 115 3.57 0.32 -2.22
C LEU A 115 4.33 0.00 -3.52
N ASN A 116 4.27 -1.23 -3.99
CA ASN A 116 4.96 -1.65 -5.21
C ASN A 116 4.42 -0.98 -6.48
N GLN A 117 3.15 -0.56 -6.46
CA GLN A 117 2.52 0.20 -7.56
C GLN A 117 2.73 1.72 -7.45
N GLY A 118 3.40 2.20 -6.40
CA GLY A 118 3.63 3.63 -6.19
C GLY A 118 2.38 4.43 -5.83
N GLN A 119 1.34 3.77 -5.32
CA GLN A 119 0.13 4.43 -4.82
C GLN A 119 0.36 5.06 -3.44
N ILE A 120 1.31 4.50 -2.68
CA ILE A 120 1.81 5.00 -1.41
C ILE A 120 3.34 4.97 -1.43
N ASP A 121 3.97 5.83 -0.63
CA ASP A 121 5.43 5.93 -0.51
C ASP A 121 5.98 5.03 0.60
N ALA A 122 5.16 4.76 1.63
CA ALA A 122 5.54 3.92 2.76
C ALA A 122 4.33 3.20 3.37
N ILE A 123 4.60 2.07 4.03
CA ILE A 123 3.68 1.39 4.93
C ILE A 123 4.14 1.67 6.37
N ILE A 124 3.27 2.29 7.18
CA ILE A 124 3.50 2.48 8.62
C ILE A 124 2.25 1.97 9.34
N ALA A 125 2.22 0.66 9.60
CA ALA A 125 1.01 -0.05 10.01
C ALA A 125 1.32 -1.21 10.98
N GLY A 126 2.38 -1.09 11.80
CA GLY A 126 2.81 -2.19 12.66
C GLY A 126 3.27 -3.44 11.88
N MET A 127 3.61 -3.26 10.61
CA MET A 127 4.03 -4.37 9.75
C MET A 127 5.39 -4.90 10.18
N MET A 128 5.42 -6.19 10.49
CA MET A 128 6.66 -6.85 10.88
C MET A 128 7.54 -7.15 9.68
N ASP A 129 8.84 -6.98 9.92
CA ASP A 129 9.90 -7.38 9.04
C ASP A 129 10.05 -8.90 9.07
N THR A 130 9.70 -9.56 7.95
CA THR A 130 9.89 -10.99 7.76
C THR A 130 10.74 -11.26 6.52
N ALA A 131 11.40 -12.43 6.49
CA ALA A 131 12.21 -12.83 5.34
C ALA A 131 11.38 -12.87 4.04
N GLU A 132 10.14 -13.35 4.12
CA GLU A 132 9.21 -13.40 2.99
C GLU A 132 8.90 -12.00 2.45
N ARG A 133 8.54 -11.05 3.33
CA ARG A 133 8.22 -9.67 2.92
C ARG A 133 9.42 -8.95 2.32
N ARG A 134 10.63 -9.24 2.82
CA ARG A 134 11.89 -8.70 2.25
C ARG A 134 12.17 -9.14 0.81
N GLU A 135 11.49 -10.16 0.31
CA GLU A 135 11.56 -10.52 -1.11
C GLU A 135 10.84 -9.51 -2.00
N SER A 136 9.89 -8.76 -1.45
CA SER A 136 9.03 -7.84 -2.20
C SER A 136 9.23 -6.38 -1.86
N ILE A 137 9.60 -6.04 -0.61
CA ILE A 137 9.74 -4.67 -0.11
C ILE A 137 10.96 -4.53 0.81
N ASN A 138 11.42 -3.30 0.99
CA ASN A 138 12.48 -2.98 1.95
C ASN A 138 11.89 -2.51 3.29
N PHE A 139 12.60 -2.78 4.37
CA PHE A 139 12.27 -2.32 5.71
C PHE A 139 13.32 -1.34 6.25
N SER A 140 12.87 -0.38 7.06
CA SER A 140 13.74 0.44 7.91
C SER A 140 14.22 -0.36 9.13
N GLU A 141 15.04 0.26 9.97
CA GLU A 141 15.21 -0.20 11.35
C GLU A 141 13.85 -0.16 12.09
N PRO A 142 13.62 -1.09 13.03
CA PRO A 142 12.37 -1.14 13.78
C PRO A 142 12.12 0.16 14.57
N TYR A 143 10.95 0.74 14.40
CA TYR A 143 10.51 1.89 15.20
C TYR A 143 9.74 1.49 16.47
N LYS A 144 9.39 0.21 16.61
CA LYS A 144 8.69 -0.36 17.76
C LYS A 144 9.05 -1.84 17.90
N GLU A 145 9.31 -2.25 19.12
CA GLU A 145 9.40 -3.66 19.48
C GLU A 145 8.13 -4.09 20.22
N THR A 146 7.64 -5.30 19.94
CA THR A 146 6.44 -5.85 20.57
C THR A 146 6.56 -7.35 20.73
N THR A 147 5.71 -7.91 21.58
CA THR A 147 5.55 -9.35 21.77
C THR A 147 4.14 -9.75 21.34
N TYR A 148 4.00 -10.96 20.85
CA TYR A 148 2.68 -11.53 20.58
C TYR A 148 1.98 -11.90 21.87
N GLY A 149 0.65 -11.78 21.85
CA GLY A 149 -0.21 -12.21 22.93
C GLY A 149 -1.46 -12.87 22.36
N MET A 150 -2.07 -13.69 23.19
CA MET A 150 -3.37 -14.30 22.91
C MET A 150 -4.45 -13.51 23.63
N MET A 151 -5.48 -13.07 22.90
CA MET A 151 -6.68 -12.49 23.52
C MET A 151 -7.65 -13.62 23.85
N VAL A 152 -8.14 -13.64 25.08
CA VAL A 152 -9.11 -14.63 25.55
C VAL A 152 -10.24 -13.92 26.29
N LEU A 153 -11.40 -14.54 26.32
CA LEU A 153 -12.50 -14.04 27.13
C LEU A 153 -12.17 -14.16 28.63
N ALA A 154 -12.49 -13.13 29.40
CA ALA A 154 -12.39 -13.18 30.85
C ALA A 154 -13.25 -14.32 31.42
N GLY A 155 -12.68 -15.07 32.36
CA GLY A 155 -13.32 -16.26 32.91
C GLY A 155 -13.27 -17.51 32.01
N SER A 156 -12.61 -17.44 30.84
CA SER A 156 -12.39 -18.61 30.00
C SER A 156 -11.39 -19.59 30.64
N PRO A 157 -11.36 -20.87 30.21
CA PRO A 157 -10.34 -21.84 30.67
C PRO A 157 -8.90 -21.38 30.40
N TYR A 158 -8.71 -20.43 29.48
CA TYR A 158 -7.41 -19.95 29.02
C TYR A 158 -6.95 -18.66 29.69
N GLU A 159 -7.74 -18.08 30.60
CA GLU A 159 -7.43 -16.79 31.25
C GLU A 159 -6.07 -16.76 31.96
N ASN A 160 -5.65 -17.91 32.48
CA ASN A 160 -4.39 -18.03 33.19
C ASN A 160 -3.30 -18.77 32.39
N ALA A 161 -3.44 -18.85 31.06
CA ALA A 161 -2.45 -19.44 30.19
C ALA A 161 -1.11 -18.70 30.30
N THR A 162 -0.03 -19.44 30.35
CA THR A 162 1.35 -18.92 30.45
C THR A 162 2.23 -19.35 29.28
N SER A 163 1.73 -20.27 28.47
CA SER A 163 2.39 -20.80 27.27
C SER A 163 1.39 -20.90 26.13
N ILE A 164 1.87 -20.83 24.90
CA ILE A 164 1.03 -21.09 23.72
C ILE A 164 0.49 -22.53 23.72
N GLN A 165 1.19 -23.48 24.34
CA GLN A 165 0.73 -24.87 24.41
C GLN A 165 -0.46 -25.08 25.37
N ASP A 166 -0.75 -24.12 26.24
CA ASP A 166 -1.95 -24.13 27.08
C ASP A 166 -3.23 -24.00 26.25
N PHE A 167 -3.11 -23.59 24.97
CA PHE A 167 -4.19 -23.48 23.99
C PHE A 167 -4.40 -24.75 23.16
N SER A 168 -3.77 -25.87 23.51
CA SER A 168 -4.00 -27.17 22.85
C SER A 168 -5.48 -27.51 22.86
N GLY A 169 -6.06 -27.82 21.68
CA GLY A 169 -7.49 -28.09 21.52
C GLY A 169 -8.39 -26.84 21.53
N ALA A 170 -7.83 -25.64 21.68
CA ALA A 170 -8.59 -24.40 21.54
C ALA A 170 -8.87 -24.10 20.07
N ALA A 171 -10.00 -23.42 19.81
CA ALA A 171 -10.26 -22.78 18.53
C ALA A 171 -9.58 -21.41 18.52
N VAL A 172 -8.62 -21.21 17.62
CA VAL A 172 -7.80 -19.99 17.53
C VAL A 172 -7.83 -19.45 16.12
N LEU A 173 -7.92 -18.14 15.98
CA LEU A 173 -7.81 -17.45 14.69
C LEU A 173 -6.86 -16.26 14.79
N GLY A 174 -6.29 -15.89 13.66
CA GLY A 174 -5.47 -14.70 13.47
C GLY A 174 -6.03 -13.79 12.38
N GLN A 175 -5.30 -12.74 12.08
CA GLN A 175 -5.58 -11.91 10.92
C GLN A 175 -4.86 -12.48 9.70
N GLN A 176 -5.58 -12.59 8.59
CA GLN A 176 -5.07 -13.10 7.32
C GLN A 176 -3.81 -12.35 6.87
N GLY A 177 -2.82 -13.10 6.35
CA GLY A 177 -1.59 -12.53 5.82
C GLY A 177 -0.68 -11.89 6.88
N THR A 178 -0.86 -12.24 8.16
CA THR A 178 0.01 -11.79 9.25
C THR A 178 0.82 -12.93 9.83
N ALA A 179 2.00 -12.60 10.34
CA ALA A 179 2.79 -13.57 11.11
C ALA A 179 2.10 -14.00 12.42
N LEU A 180 1.05 -13.29 12.84
CA LEU A 180 0.24 -13.69 14.00
C LEU A 180 -0.62 -14.91 13.67
N ASP A 181 -1.11 -15.02 12.43
CA ASP A 181 -1.83 -16.19 11.95
C ASP A 181 -0.88 -17.39 11.75
N ASP A 182 0.27 -17.14 11.14
CA ASP A 182 1.29 -18.15 10.83
C ASP A 182 1.80 -18.90 12.07
N VAL A 183 1.88 -18.24 13.23
CA VAL A 183 2.41 -18.85 14.46
C VAL A 183 1.39 -19.73 15.19
N ILE A 184 0.10 -19.68 14.83
CA ILE A 184 -0.96 -20.48 15.46
C ILE A 184 -0.68 -21.98 15.31
N ASP A 185 -0.15 -22.40 14.17
CA ASP A 185 0.18 -23.80 13.88
C ASP A 185 1.30 -24.39 14.77
N GLN A 186 1.99 -23.53 15.54
CA GLN A 186 2.95 -23.99 16.55
C GLN A 186 2.28 -24.55 17.81
N ILE A 187 0.97 -24.36 17.97
CA ILE A 187 0.20 -24.89 19.09
C ILE A 187 -0.23 -26.31 18.75
N GLU A 188 0.28 -27.28 19.51
CA GLU A 188 -0.03 -28.69 19.27
C GLU A 188 -1.53 -28.97 19.48
N GLY A 189 -2.20 -29.51 18.46
CA GLY A 189 -3.61 -29.90 18.53
C GLY A 189 -4.59 -28.70 18.52
N VAL A 190 -4.17 -27.52 18.13
CA VAL A 190 -5.05 -26.35 17.96
C VAL A 190 -6.11 -26.62 16.87
N ASP A 191 -7.30 -26.07 17.06
CA ASP A 191 -8.29 -25.93 15.98
C ASP A 191 -8.06 -24.53 15.34
N HIS A 192 -7.15 -24.47 14.34
CA HIS A 192 -6.83 -23.23 13.62
C HIS A 192 -8.00 -22.86 12.71
N LEU A 193 -8.75 -21.85 13.09
CA LEU A 193 -9.90 -21.36 12.34
C LEU A 193 -9.46 -20.54 11.13
N SER A 194 -10.37 -20.39 10.16
CA SER A 194 -10.12 -19.48 9.02
C SER A 194 -9.83 -18.06 9.53
N PRO A 195 -8.74 -17.42 9.05
CA PRO A 195 -8.36 -16.09 9.52
C PRO A 195 -9.37 -15.02 9.10
N VAL A 196 -9.36 -13.89 9.81
CA VAL A 196 -10.20 -12.72 9.51
C VAL A 196 -9.40 -11.66 8.75
N GLY A 197 -10.11 -10.81 7.98
CA GLY A 197 -9.45 -9.77 7.17
C GLY A 197 -8.90 -8.60 7.97
N SER A 198 -9.43 -8.37 9.18
CA SER A 198 -8.94 -7.34 10.13
C SER A 198 -9.13 -7.82 11.56
N VAL A 199 -8.36 -7.25 12.49
CA VAL A 199 -8.59 -7.49 13.92
C VAL A 199 -9.89 -6.79 14.29
N PRO A 200 -10.90 -7.49 14.83
CA PRO A 200 -12.13 -6.85 15.27
C PRO A 200 -11.84 -5.89 16.44
N ASP A 201 -12.55 -4.77 16.44
CA ASP A 201 -12.57 -3.78 17.52
C ASP A 201 -13.12 -4.34 18.83
#